data_db2bfb575b56475a04dd16a9bcc8c0b1
#
_entry.id   db2bfb575b56475a04dd16a9bcc8c0b1
#
_cell.length_a   1.000
_cell.length_b   1.000
_cell.length_c   1.000
_cell.angle_alpha   90.00
_cell.angle_beta   90.00
_cell.angle_gamma   90.00
#
_symmetry.space_group_name_H-M   'P 1'
#
loop_
_entity.id
_entity.type
_entity.pdbx_description
1 polymer ?
#
loop_
_entity_poly.entity_id
_entity_poly.type
_entity_poly.pdbx_seq_one_letter_code
_entity_poly.pdbx_strand_id
1 'polypeptide(L)'
;MRKLVFILLVFILVSCEEKKNVLIIGDSISIGYTPFVREALKTEANVFHNYRNARHTAYGLDSIANWLGETKWDVIHFNFGLHDLCYRSKNVLRDKVNGKLSVSLEDYGGNLRKIAEIIKNTDAKVIFATTTMVPENEPGRFSNDVEEYNQVAIEVMNDYDIEIDDLYSLSLEVHPRLGKGDDDVHYTKDGYRKLSEQVVKCIKEKL
;
A
#
# COMPACT_ATOMS: atom_id res chain seq x y z
N MET A 1 -35.99 21.05 -60.11
CA MET A 1 -35.97 21.14 -58.63
C MET A 1 -34.82 20.31 -58.08
N ARG A 2 -33.72 20.91 -57.70
CA ARG A 2 -32.55 20.25 -57.12
C ARG A 2 -32.78 20.07 -55.62
N LYS A 3 -32.86 18.80 -55.11
CA LYS A 3 -32.93 18.51 -53.69
C LYS A 3 -31.53 18.67 -53.09
N LEU A 4 -31.35 19.62 -52.21
CA LEU A 4 -30.14 19.79 -51.39
C LEU A 4 -30.19 18.75 -50.26
N VAL A 5 -29.25 17.79 -50.27
CA VAL A 5 -29.09 16.82 -49.17
C VAL A 5 -28.08 17.44 -48.19
N PHE A 6 -28.56 17.83 -46.98
CA PHE A 6 -27.71 18.25 -45.90
C PHE A 6 -27.16 17.03 -45.18
N ILE A 7 -25.85 16.77 -45.34
CA ILE A 7 -25.14 15.72 -44.56
C ILE A 7 -24.75 16.36 -43.26
N LEU A 8 -25.41 15.95 -42.16
CA LEU A 8 -25.07 16.34 -40.79
C LEU A 8 -23.84 15.53 -40.37
N LEU A 9 -22.66 16.17 -40.33
CA LEU A 9 -21.44 15.56 -39.77
C LEU A 9 -21.53 15.62 -38.25
N VAL A 10 -21.83 14.50 -37.61
CA VAL A 10 -21.76 14.35 -36.15
C VAL A 10 -20.30 14.16 -35.77
N PHE A 11 -19.66 15.20 -35.24
CA PHE A 11 -18.35 15.09 -34.59
C PHE A 11 -18.54 14.40 -33.23
N ILE A 12 -18.17 13.13 -33.14
CA ILE A 12 -18.02 12.45 -31.85
C ILE A 12 -16.72 12.96 -31.25
N LEU A 13 -16.82 13.90 -30.29
CA LEU A 13 -15.70 14.28 -29.44
C LEU A 13 -15.40 13.11 -28.51
N VAL A 14 -14.42 12.28 -28.87
CA VAL A 14 -13.84 11.30 -27.96
C VAL A 14 -13.04 12.12 -26.94
N SER A 15 -13.64 12.38 -25.78
CA SER A 15 -12.90 12.90 -24.64
C SER A 15 -11.89 11.85 -24.22
N CYS A 16 -10.61 12.09 -24.46
CA CYS A 16 -9.55 11.30 -23.85
C CYS A 16 -9.47 11.75 -22.40
N GLU A 17 -10.12 11.03 -21.50
CA GLU A 17 -10.04 11.31 -20.07
C GLU A 17 -8.59 11.08 -19.63
N GLU A 18 -8.01 12.06 -18.97
CA GLU A 18 -6.62 11.99 -18.50
C GLU A 18 -6.53 10.94 -17.40
N LYS A 19 -5.54 10.02 -17.53
CA LYS A 19 -5.35 8.96 -16.55
C LYS A 19 -5.00 9.55 -15.19
N LYS A 20 -5.60 8.97 -14.16
CA LYS A 20 -5.34 9.31 -12.78
C LYS A 20 -3.94 8.86 -12.34
N ASN A 21 -3.30 9.62 -11.46
CA ASN A 21 -2.01 9.27 -10.88
C ASN A 21 -2.20 8.61 -9.51
N VAL A 22 -1.77 7.37 -9.39
CA VAL A 22 -1.84 6.56 -8.16
C VAL A 22 -0.44 6.31 -7.64
N LEU A 23 -0.18 6.65 -6.38
CA LEU A 23 1.06 6.32 -5.69
C LEU A 23 0.80 5.19 -4.69
N ILE A 24 1.56 4.11 -4.80
CA ILE A 24 1.63 3.05 -3.80
C ILE A 24 2.91 3.26 -2.99
N ILE A 25 2.78 3.39 -1.66
CA ILE A 25 3.90 3.50 -0.73
C ILE A 25 3.89 2.27 0.17
N GLY A 26 5.02 1.55 0.23
CA GLY A 26 5.15 0.42 1.14
C GLY A 26 6.44 -0.38 0.94
N ASP A 27 6.46 -1.54 1.54
CA ASP A 27 7.61 -2.43 1.59
C ASP A 27 7.61 -3.52 0.49
N SER A 28 8.28 -4.64 0.76
CA SER A 28 8.40 -5.75 -0.19
C SER A 28 7.06 -6.40 -0.55
N ILE A 29 6.05 -6.30 0.30
CA ILE A 29 4.72 -6.84 0.00
C ILE A 29 4.06 -6.00 -1.08
N SER A 30 4.09 -4.67 -0.92
CA SER A 30 3.54 -3.75 -1.93
C SER A 30 4.33 -3.78 -3.24
N ILE A 31 5.66 -3.91 -3.17
CA ILE A 31 6.50 -4.13 -4.36
C ILE A 31 6.04 -5.38 -5.12
N GLY A 32 5.69 -6.45 -4.39
CA GLY A 32 5.26 -7.72 -4.98
C GLY A 32 3.92 -7.64 -5.71
N TYR A 33 2.92 -6.94 -5.18
CA TYR A 33 1.61 -6.83 -5.82
C TYR A 33 1.48 -5.66 -6.81
N THR A 34 2.30 -4.60 -6.71
CA THR A 34 2.20 -3.42 -7.59
C THR A 34 2.20 -3.72 -9.10
N PRO A 35 2.99 -4.68 -9.63
CA PRO A 35 2.94 -5.02 -11.05
C PRO A 35 1.54 -5.48 -11.52
N PHE A 36 0.81 -6.20 -10.68
CA PHE A 36 -0.55 -6.66 -10.98
C PHE A 36 -1.58 -5.52 -10.89
N VAL A 37 -1.42 -4.63 -9.90
CA VAL A 37 -2.25 -3.41 -9.78
C VAL A 37 -2.06 -2.54 -11.01
N ARG A 38 -0.80 -2.33 -11.44
CA ARG A 38 -0.45 -1.55 -12.64
C ARG A 38 -1.10 -2.11 -13.90
N GLU A 39 -1.05 -3.43 -14.09
CA GLU A 39 -1.67 -4.07 -15.24
C GLU A 39 -3.21 -3.96 -15.20
N ALA A 40 -3.82 -4.15 -14.02
CA ALA A 40 -5.26 -4.09 -13.86
C ALA A 40 -5.84 -2.67 -14.09
N LEU A 41 -5.08 -1.63 -13.72
CA LEU A 41 -5.50 -0.23 -13.82
C LEU A 41 -4.94 0.49 -15.04
N LYS A 42 -4.24 -0.18 -15.95
CA LYS A 42 -3.48 0.42 -17.05
C LYS A 42 -4.28 1.35 -17.98
N THR A 43 -5.58 1.17 -18.08
CA THR A 43 -6.46 2.03 -18.89
C THR A 43 -7.00 3.24 -18.13
N GLU A 44 -7.05 3.18 -16.80
CA GLU A 44 -7.70 4.15 -15.92
C GLU A 44 -6.67 5.03 -15.19
N ALA A 45 -5.51 4.45 -14.82
CA ALA A 45 -4.52 5.14 -14.01
C ALA A 45 -3.07 4.84 -14.41
N ASN A 46 -2.19 5.80 -14.07
CA ASN A 46 -0.74 5.63 -14.01
C ASN A 46 -0.40 5.23 -12.58
N VAL A 47 0.02 3.99 -12.36
CA VAL A 47 0.33 3.47 -11.03
C VAL A 47 1.84 3.51 -10.80
N PHE A 48 2.26 4.23 -9.77
CA PHE A 48 3.63 4.37 -9.32
C PHE A 48 3.83 3.67 -7.99
N HIS A 49 5.06 3.35 -7.68
CA HIS A 49 5.48 2.84 -6.36
C HIS A 49 6.64 3.70 -5.87
N ASN A 50 6.71 3.95 -4.55
CA ASN A 50 7.85 4.68 -3.98
C ASN A 50 9.18 4.03 -4.36
N TYR A 51 10.22 4.86 -4.47
CA TYR A 51 11.55 4.35 -4.82
C TYR A 51 12.07 3.41 -3.74
N ARG A 52 12.40 2.17 -4.13
CA ARG A 52 12.83 1.07 -3.25
C ARG A 52 11.76 0.64 -2.22
N ASN A 53 12.20 0.05 -1.12
CA ASN A 53 11.38 -0.42 -0.01
C ASN A 53 11.17 0.70 1.01
N ALA A 54 9.92 0.96 1.43
CA ALA A 54 9.60 2.01 2.41
C ALA A 54 10.07 1.69 3.83
N ARG A 55 10.43 0.44 4.12
CA ARG A 55 10.94 -0.02 5.43
C ARG A 55 9.96 0.29 6.58
N HIS A 56 10.50 0.76 7.71
CA HIS A 56 9.75 1.14 8.91
C HIS A 56 9.32 2.61 8.88
N THR A 57 8.36 2.98 9.71
CA THR A 57 7.76 4.32 9.76
C THR A 57 8.76 5.45 9.96
N ALA A 58 9.80 5.27 10.77
CA ALA A 58 10.81 6.31 10.97
C ALA A 58 11.57 6.63 9.66
N TYR A 59 11.95 5.61 8.87
CA TYR A 59 12.51 5.82 7.54
C TYR A 59 11.49 6.42 6.56
N GLY A 60 10.23 5.97 6.66
CA GLY A 60 9.12 6.53 5.89
C GLY A 60 8.95 8.01 6.12
N LEU A 61 8.98 8.44 7.39
CA LEU A 61 8.86 9.85 7.76
C LEU A 61 9.97 10.72 7.17
N ASP A 62 11.21 10.23 7.17
CA ASP A 62 12.34 10.93 6.55
C ASP A 62 12.25 10.98 5.02
N SER A 63 11.51 10.07 4.40
CA SER A 63 11.50 9.88 2.94
C SER A 63 10.21 10.36 2.27
N ILE A 64 9.12 10.53 3.01
CA ILE A 64 7.77 10.75 2.47
C ILE A 64 7.70 11.96 1.54
N ALA A 65 8.33 13.08 1.89
CA ALA A 65 8.36 14.28 1.07
C ALA A 65 9.01 14.02 -0.30
N ASN A 66 10.07 13.22 -0.33
CA ASN A 66 10.74 12.86 -1.59
C ASN A 66 9.89 11.91 -2.45
N TRP A 67 9.10 11.02 -1.82
CA TRP A 67 8.22 10.11 -2.57
C TRP A 67 7.00 10.82 -3.13
N LEU A 68 6.46 11.78 -2.41
CA LEU A 68 5.37 12.62 -2.91
C LEU A 68 5.83 13.51 -4.06
N GLY A 69 7.02 14.11 -3.95
CA GLY A 69 7.58 15.00 -4.97
C GLY A 69 6.63 16.15 -5.34
N GLU A 70 6.69 16.56 -6.60
CA GLU A 70 5.81 17.61 -7.15
C GLU A 70 4.62 17.05 -7.94
N THR A 71 4.49 15.72 -8.00
CA THR A 71 3.41 15.07 -8.75
C THR A 71 2.08 15.29 -8.05
N LYS A 72 1.07 15.72 -8.81
CA LYS A 72 -0.30 15.74 -8.33
C LYS A 72 -0.83 14.30 -8.32
N TRP A 73 -1.02 13.75 -7.13
CA TRP A 73 -1.58 12.43 -6.92
C TRP A 73 -3.10 12.51 -6.80
N ASP A 74 -3.83 11.61 -7.46
CA ASP A 74 -5.26 11.45 -7.30
C ASP A 74 -5.58 10.47 -6.17
N VAL A 75 -4.77 9.40 -6.03
CA VAL A 75 -4.90 8.40 -4.97
C VAL A 75 -3.52 8.07 -4.40
N ILE A 76 -3.41 7.99 -3.08
CA ILE A 76 -2.25 7.47 -2.37
C ILE A 76 -2.69 6.26 -1.54
N HIS A 77 -2.14 5.08 -1.85
CA HIS A 77 -2.34 3.85 -1.11
C HIS A 77 -1.05 3.51 -0.38
N PHE A 78 -1.06 3.42 0.96
CA PHE A 78 0.18 3.25 1.71
C PHE A 78 0.06 2.22 2.84
N ASN A 79 1.21 1.63 3.20
CA ASN A 79 1.35 0.67 4.29
C ASN A 79 2.69 0.82 4.98
N PHE A 80 2.69 0.62 6.30
CA PHE A 80 3.85 0.39 7.15
C PHE A 80 3.48 -0.63 8.24
N GLY A 81 4.46 -1.38 8.74
CA GLY A 81 4.28 -2.28 9.88
C GLY A 81 5.29 -3.42 9.91
N LEU A 82 5.39 -4.28 8.87
CA LEU A 82 6.28 -5.45 8.90
C LEU A 82 7.74 -5.14 9.24
N HIS A 83 8.22 -3.97 8.90
CA HIS A 83 9.57 -3.54 9.27
C HIS A 83 9.63 -2.90 10.65
N ASP A 84 8.54 -2.30 11.12
CA ASP A 84 8.44 -1.68 12.43
C ASP A 84 8.48 -2.74 13.53
N LEU A 85 7.61 -3.75 13.44
CA LEU A 85 7.50 -4.87 14.38
C LEU A 85 8.61 -5.93 14.25
N CYS A 86 9.62 -5.69 13.40
CA CYS A 86 10.71 -6.62 13.17
C CYS A 86 11.83 -6.46 14.21
N TYR A 87 12.19 -7.55 14.88
CA TYR A 87 13.34 -7.65 15.76
C TYR A 87 14.60 -7.94 14.96
N ARG A 88 15.68 -7.21 15.25
CA ARG A 88 16.95 -7.33 14.53
C ARG A 88 18.13 -7.40 15.48
N SER A 89 19.07 -8.29 15.16
CA SER A 89 20.37 -8.36 15.82
C SER A 89 21.24 -7.15 15.45
N LYS A 90 22.39 -7.01 16.15
CA LYS A 90 23.41 -5.98 15.84
C LYS A 90 23.91 -6.04 14.40
N ASN A 91 23.86 -7.21 13.75
CA ASN A 91 24.25 -7.41 12.35
C ASN A 91 23.08 -7.23 11.37
N VAL A 92 21.98 -6.64 11.82
CA VAL A 92 20.75 -6.35 11.03
C VAL A 92 20.04 -7.63 10.53
N LEU A 93 20.40 -8.80 11.06
CA LEU A 93 19.70 -10.04 10.77
C LEU A 93 18.38 -10.08 11.54
N ARG A 94 17.38 -10.75 10.99
CA ARG A 94 16.10 -11.01 11.66
C ARG A 94 16.34 -11.98 12.82
N ASP A 95 15.97 -11.58 14.03
CA ASP A 95 16.20 -12.35 15.25
C ASP A 95 15.20 -11.91 16.34
N LYS A 96 14.06 -12.61 16.41
CA LYS A 96 13.01 -12.28 17.40
C LYS A 96 13.37 -12.68 18.84
N VAL A 97 14.41 -13.52 19.02
CA VAL A 97 14.81 -14.01 20.37
C VAL A 97 15.83 -13.05 21.02
N ASN A 98 16.86 -12.62 20.27
CA ASN A 98 17.97 -11.82 20.80
C ASN A 98 18.06 -10.42 20.18
N GLY A 99 17.20 -10.16 19.20
CA GLY A 99 17.17 -8.88 18.50
C GLY A 99 16.50 -7.77 19.29
N LYS A 100 16.65 -6.55 18.78
CA LYS A 100 15.90 -5.40 19.26
C LYS A 100 14.77 -5.08 18.29
N LEU A 101 13.62 -4.71 18.81
CA LEU A 101 12.49 -4.20 18.05
C LEU A 101 12.93 -2.96 17.26
N SER A 102 12.57 -2.90 15.98
CA SER A 102 13.00 -1.82 15.08
C SER A 102 12.33 -0.49 15.43
N VAL A 103 11.03 -0.50 15.70
CA VAL A 103 10.25 0.66 16.10
C VAL A 103 9.24 0.21 17.16
N SER A 104 9.22 0.89 18.31
CA SER A 104 8.24 0.57 19.35
C SER A 104 6.81 0.86 18.87
N LEU A 105 5.82 0.25 19.51
CA LEU A 105 4.40 0.48 19.19
C LEU A 105 4.02 1.95 19.35
N GLU A 106 4.54 2.62 20.40
CA GLU A 106 4.34 4.06 20.66
C GLU A 106 4.94 4.92 19.55
N ASP A 107 6.22 4.67 19.18
CA ASP A 107 6.90 5.41 18.11
C ASP A 107 6.24 5.15 16.75
N TYR A 108 5.77 3.92 16.50
CA TYR A 108 5.02 3.56 15.29
C TYR A 108 3.77 4.42 15.14
N GLY A 109 2.94 4.48 16.18
CA GLY A 109 1.74 5.33 16.19
C GLY A 109 2.07 6.80 16.00
N GLY A 110 3.10 7.30 16.71
CA GLY A 110 3.57 8.68 16.59
C GLY A 110 4.10 9.03 15.20
N ASN A 111 4.83 8.12 14.57
CA ASN A 111 5.34 8.29 13.20
C ASN A 111 4.19 8.24 12.17
N LEU A 112 3.24 7.30 12.33
CA LEU A 112 2.08 7.20 11.44
C LEU A 112 1.23 8.46 11.47
N ARG A 113 1.01 9.08 12.63
CA ARG A 113 0.28 10.37 12.75
C ARG A 113 0.94 11.44 11.89
N LYS A 114 2.25 11.58 11.97
CA LYS A 114 3.01 12.55 11.17
C LYS A 114 2.96 12.24 9.67
N ILE A 115 3.07 10.96 9.30
CA ILE A 115 2.96 10.52 7.90
C ILE A 115 1.55 10.80 7.37
N ALA A 116 0.50 10.44 8.13
CA ALA A 116 -0.89 10.69 7.77
C ALA A 116 -1.16 12.19 7.58
N GLU A 117 -0.67 13.04 8.48
CA GLU A 117 -0.78 14.49 8.37
C GLU A 117 -0.12 15.02 7.08
N ILE A 118 1.11 14.57 6.77
CA ILE A 118 1.81 14.98 5.54
C ILE A 118 1.04 14.55 4.30
N ILE A 119 0.54 13.31 4.25
CA ILE A 119 -0.20 12.78 3.10
C ILE A 119 -1.57 13.48 2.95
N LYS A 120 -2.27 13.73 4.06
CA LYS A 120 -3.57 14.44 4.04
C LYS A 120 -3.45 15.91 3.62
N ASN A 121 -2.28 16.51 3.72
CA ASN A 121 -2.02 17.85 3.17
C ASN A 121 -1.88 17.86 1.65
N THR A 122 -1.89 16.70 1.00
CA THR A 122 -2.09 16.59 -0.45
C THR A 122 -3.60 16.57 -0.76
N ASP A 123 -3.98 16.89 -1.99
CA ASP A 123 -5.38 16.79 -2.44
C ASP A 123 -5.79 15.33 -2.80
N ALA A 124 -4.92 14.35 -2.58
CA ALA A 124 -5.14 12.97 -2.93
C ALA A 124 -6.18 12.30 -2.02
N LYS A 125 -6.94 11.37 -2.58
CA LYS A 125 -7.72 10.40 -1.80
C LYS A 125 -6.75 9.39 -1.21
N VAL A 126 -6.86 9.12 0.09
CA VAL A 126 -5.86 8.35 0.84
C VAL A 126 -6.46 7.05 1.35
N ILE A 127 -5.71 5.95 1.19
CA ILE A 127 -6.06 4.60 1.64
C ILE A 127 -4.86 4.04 2.40
N PHE A 128 -5.09 3.51 3.59
CA PHE A 128 -4.09 2.76 4.34
C PHE A 128 -4.36 1.26 4.26
N ALA A 129 -3.36 0.48 3.86
CA ALA A 129 -3.47 -0.97 3.91
C ALA A 129 -2.93 -1.51 5.23
N THR A 130 -3.71 -2.35 5.92
CA THR A 130 -3.24 -3.04 7.12
C THR A 130 -2.07 -3.96 6.79
N THR A 131 -1.19 -4.14 7.77
CA THR A 131 -0.03 -5.03 7.67
C THR A 131 -0.50 -6.48 7.57
N THR A 132 0.01 -7.19 6.58
CA THR A 132 -0.32 -8.61 6.37
C THR A 132 0.19 -9.50 7.49
N MET A 133 -0.40 -10.69 7.62
CA MET A 133 -0.04 -11.66 8.65
C MET A 133 1.46 -12.00 8.66
N VAL A 134 1.95 -12.37 9.83
CA VAL A 134 3.29 -12.95 10.05
C VAL A 134 3.14 -14.41 10.40
N PRO A 135 3.79 -15.33 9.66
CA PRO A 135 3.79 -16.75 9.98
C PRO A 135 4.51 -17.03 11.32
N GLU A 136 4.12 -18.11 11.98
CA GLU A 136 4.61 -18.46 13.33
C GLU A 136 6.13 -18.66 13.39
N ASN A 137 6.71 -19.27 12.36
CA ASN A 137 8.14 -19.58 12.30
C ASN A 137 9.00 -18.46 11.70
N GLU A 138 8.42 -17.28 11.40
CA GLU A 138 9.18 -16.14 10.90
C GLU A 138 10.26 -15.71 11.92
N PRO A 139 11.55 -15.62 11.51
CA PRO A 139 12.65 -15.50 12.47
C PRO A 139 12.77 -14.15 13.17
N GLY A 140 12.19 -13.09 12.64
CA GLY A 140 12.37 -11.72 13.17
C GLY A 140 11.11 -11.07 13.70
N ARG A 141 9.96 -11.75 13.71
CA ARG A 141 8.68 -11.18 14.13
C ARG A 141 7.88 -12.17 14.94
N PHE A 142 7.11 -11.69 15.88
CA PHE A 142 6.08 -12.49 16.53
C PHE A 142 4.76 -12.33 15.77
N SER A 143 4.05 -13.44 15.55
CA SER A 143 2.78 -13.43 14.82
C SER A 143 1.70 -12.56 15.49
N ASN A 144 1.68 -12.52 16.81
CA ASN A 144 0.70 -11.74 17.58
C ASN A 144 0.95 -10.22 17.54
N ASP A 145 2.20 -9.77 17.32
CA ASP A 145 2.53 -8.33 17.30
C ASP A 145 1.79 -7.60 16.17
N VAL A 146 1.45 -8.31 15.08
CA VAL A 146 0.79 -7.70 13.91
C VAL A 146 -0.57 -7.11 14.26
N GLU A 147 -1.35 -7.79 15.11
CA GLU A 147 -2.68 -7.33 15.49
C GLU A 147 -2.59 -6.03 16.28
N GLU A 148 -1.64 -5.93 17.21
CA GLU A 148 -1.42 -4.72 18.01
C GLU A 148 -0.99 -3.53 17.13
N TYR A 149 -0.06 -3.76 16.18
CA TYR A 149 0.38 -2.72 15.26
C TYR A 149 -0.74 -2.29 14.30
N ASN A 150 -1.54 -3.22 13.80
CA ASN A 150 -2.70 -2.90 12.97
C ASN A 150 -3.78 -2.14 13.75
N GLN A 151 -4.01 -2.49 15.02
CA GLN A 151 -4.95 -1.78 15.87
C GLN A 151 -4.55 -0.31 16.02
N VAL A 152 -3.27 -0.04 16.38
CA VAL A 152 -2.74 1.32 16.49
C VAL A 152 -2.82 2.06 15.14
N ALA A 153 -2.51 1.38 14.04
CA ALA A 153 -2.62 2.00 12.72
C ALA A 153 -4.07 2.39 12.38
N ILE A 154 -5.03 1.50 12.62
CA ILE A 154 -6.46 1.76 12.38
C ILE A 154 -6.96 2.95 13.22
N GLU A 155 -6.57 3.01 14.50
CA GLU A 155 -6.92 4.15 15.37
C GLU A 155 -6.37 5.47 14.80
N VAL A 156 -5.08 5.48 14.39
CA VAL A 156 -4.49 6.67 13.77
C VAL A 156 -5.22 7.03 12.48
N MET A 157 -5.50 6.06 11.60
CA MET A 157 -6.15 6.36 10.32
C MET A 157 -7.58 6.89 10.51
N ASN A 158 -8.32 6.38 11.49
CA ASN A 158 -9.64 6.88 11.83
C ASN A 158 -9.61 8.34 12.31
N ASP A 159 -8.59 8.75 13.07
CA ASP A 159 -8.41 10.14 13.51
C ASP A 159 -8.23 11.13 12.33
N TYR A 160 -7.81 10.63 11.18
CA TYR A 160 -7.57 11.43 9.95
C TYR A 160 -8.59 11.17 8.84
N ASP A 161 -9.67 10.43 9.07
CA ASP A 161 -10.63 10.01 8.03
C ASP A 161 -9.93 9.37 6.82
N ILE A 162 -8.98 8.46 7.08
CA ILE A 162 -8.28 7.68 6.07
C ILE A 162 -8.92 6.31 5.99
N GLU A 163 -9.31 5.90 4.78
CA GLU A 163 -9.93 4.61 4.53
C GLU A 163 -8.96 3.45 4.75
N ILE A 164 -9.46 2.34 5.27
CA ILE A 164 -8.71 1.12 5.52
C ILE A 164 -8.94 0.10 4.41
N ASP A 165 -7.85 -0.37 3.80
CA ASP A 165 -7.78 -1.58 3.01
C ASP A 165 -7.31 -2.74 3.91
N ASP A 166 -8.23 -3.59 4.37
CA ASP A 166 -7.92 -4.68 5.31
C ASP A 166 -7.20 -5.85 4.63
N LEU A 167 -5.93 -5.65 4.29
CA LEU A 167 -5.08 -6.71 3.76
C LEU A 167 -4.70 -7.76 4.83
N TYR A 168 -4.80 -7.43 6.13
CA TYR A 168 -4.52 -8.40 7.19
C TYR A 168 -5.51 -9.57 7.12
N SER A 169 -6.81 -9.30 7.16
CA SER A 169 -7.84 -10.34 7.10
C SER A 169 -7.73 -11.18 5.83
N LEU A 170 -7.53 -10.54 4.67
CA LEU A 170 -7.29 -11.28 3.42
C LEU A 170 -6.04 -12.16 3.48
N SER A 171 -4.97 -11.67 4.12
CA SER A 171 -3.70 -12.39 4.20
C SER A 171 -3.79 -13.68 5.02
N LEU A 172 -4.65 -13.74 6.03
CA LEU A 172 -4.92 -14.94 6.83
C LEU A 172 -5.47 -16.09 5.97
N GLU A 173 -6.23 -15.77 4.92
CA GLU A 173 -6.76 -16.76 3.97
C GLU A 173 -5.75 -17.11 2.87
N VAL A 174 -4.99 -16.12 2.41
CA VAL A 174 -4.11 -16.24 1.24
C VAL A 174 -2.77 -16.87 1.61
N HIS A 175 -2.13 -16.44 2.71
CA HIS A 175 -0.76 -16.85 3.03
C HIS A 175 -0.61 -18.36 3.27
N PRO A 176 -1.51 -19.06 3.98
CA PRO A 176 -1.37 -20.51 4.20
C PRO A 176 -1.30 -21.36 2.93
N ARG A 177 -1.81 -20.83 1.81
CA ARG A 177 -1.87 -21.55 0.52
C ARG A 177 -0.91 -20.98 -0.52
N LEU A 178 -0.65 -19.70 -0.47
CA LEU A 178 0.06 -18.94 -1.50
C LEU A 178 1.21 -18.09 -0.94
N GLY A 179 1.57 -18.27 0.32
CA GLY A 179 2.79 -17.76 0.91
C GLY A 179 4.02 -18.54 0.45
N LYS A 180 5.21 -18.01 0.71
CA LYS A 180 6.48 -18.67 0.37
C LYS A 180 6.93 -19.71 1.40
N GLY A 181 6.27 -19.78 2.54
CA GLY A 181 6.57 -20.70 3.61
C GLY A 181 6.04 -20.19 4.95
N ASP A 182 6.18 -21.00 5.99
CA ASP A 182 5.75 -20.69 7.35
C ASP A 182 6.78 -19.85 8.13
N ASP A 183 7.93 -19.58 7.52
CA ASP A 183 9.03 -18.76 8.00
C ASP A 183 9.24 -17.47 7.19
N ASP A 184 8.40 -17.22 6.16
CA ASP A 184 8.54 -16.09 5.25
C ASP A 184 7.20 -15.32 5.10
N VAL A 185 7.22 -14.01 5.34
CA VAL A 185 6.06 -13.12 5.18
C VAL A 185 5.65 -12.88 3.73
N HIS A 186 6.47 -13.31 2.77
CA HIS A 186 6.26 -13.04 1.35
C HIS A 186 5.32 -14.07 0.70
N TYR A 187 4.85 -13.73 -0.49
CA TYR A 187 3.89 -14.52 -1.24
C TYR A 187 4.51 -15.07 -2.54
N THR A 188 3.95 -16.14 -3.04
CA THR A 188 4.16 -16.58 -4.42
C THR A 188 3.58 -15.56 -5.40
N LYS A 189 3.87 -15.71 -6.68
CA LYS A 189 3.31 -14.85 -7.74
C LYS A 189 1.78 -14.80 -7.69
N ASP A 190 1.14 -15.94 -7.45
CA ASP A 190 -0.33 -16.02 -7.38
C ASP A 190 -0.88 -15.44 -6.08
N GLY A 191 -0.14 -15.53 -4.98
CA GLY A 191 -0.47 -14.85 -3.73
C GLY A 191 -0.45 -13.34 -3.87
N TYR A 192 0.59 -12.78 -4.49
CA TYR A 192 0.64 -11.35 -4.80
C TYR A 192 -0.48 -10.90 -5.74
N ARG A 193 -0.85 -11.72 -6.75
CA ARG A 193 -1.99 -11.44 -7.61
C ARG A 193 -3.27 -11.40 -6.80
N LYS A 194 -3.45 -12.33 -5.84
CA LYS A 194 -4.63 -12.36 -4.98
C LYS A 194 -4.74 -11.13 -4.08
N LEU A 195 -3.64 -10.68 -3.46
CA LEU A 195 -3.62 -9.43 -2.70
C LEU A 195 -3.95 -8.23 -3.60
N SER A 196 -3.41 -8.20 -4.82
CA SER A 196 -3.64 -7.10 -5.75
C SER A 196 -5.11 -6.90 -6.15
N GLU A 197 -5.93 -7.96 -6.14
CA GLU A 197 -7.35 -7.87 -6.46
C GLU A 197 -8.10 -6.93 -5.49
N GLN A 198 -7.80 -7.03 -4.19
CA GLN A 198 -8.39 -6.16 -3.16
C GLN A 198 -7.84 -4.73 -3.27
N VAL A 199 -6.52 -4.57 -3.42
CA VAL A 199 -5.89 -3.25 -3.62
C VAL A 199 -6.48 -2.53 -4.84
N VAL A 200 -6.67 -3.23 -5.96
CA VAL A 200 -7.31 -2.68 -7.17
C VAL A 200 -8.73 -2.23 -6.88
N LYS A 201 -9.51 -3.04 -6.15
CA LYS A 201 -10.87 -2.68 -5.77
C LYS A 201 -10.91 -1.39 -4.97
N CYS A 202 -10.11 -1.30 -3.89
CA CYS A 202 -10.05 -0.12 -3.04
C CYS A 202 -9.60 1.14 -3.81
N ILE A 203 -8.59 1.01 -4.69
CA ILE A 203 -8.14 2.14 -5.53
C ILE A 203 -9.24 2.56 -6.52
N LYS A 204 -9.92 1.63 -7.19
CA LYS A 204 -11.00 1.94 -8.15
C LYS A 204 -12.15 2.73 -7.54
N GLU A 205 -12.49 2.45 -6.29
CA GLU A 205 -13.53 3.18 -5.56
C GLU A 205 -13.17 4.66 -5.32
N LYS A 206 -11.90 5.02 -5.56
CA LYS A 206 -11.37 6.39 -5.37
C LYS A 206 -10.99 7.09 -6.69
N LEU A 207 -10.96 6.39 -7.82
CA LEU A 207 -10.68 6.99 -9.13
C LEU A 207 -11.90 7.75 -9.64
#